data_e6a17f1d919abd226bc940ed4d7b29d1
#
_entry.id   e6a17f1d919abd226bc940ed4d7b29d1
#
_cell.length_a   1.000
_cell.length_b   1.000
_cell.length_c   1.000
_cell.angle_alpha   90.00
_cell.angle_beta   90.00
_cell.angle_gamma   90.00
#
_symmetry.space_group_name_H-M   'P 1'
#
loop_
_entity.id
_entity.type
_entity.pdbx_description
1 polymer ?
#
loop_
_entity_poly.entity_id
_entity_poly.type
_entity_poly.pdbx_seq_one_letter_code
_entity_poly.pdbx_strand_id
1 'polypeptide(L)'
;MYCRVVNVKALSELQMKMIIAYIKTNMLPRNLGAGQASGEVFSVSKTEVFVVSRFNDTATANKIMSLMRDELKEIAKGSKITVLEGHLLTEG
;
A
#
# COMPACT_ATOMS: atom_id res chain seq x y z
N MET A 1 15.84 -2.42 -7.27
CA MET A 1 14.59 -1.84 -6.70
C MET A 1 13.58 -2.95 -6.45
N TYR A 2 12.87 -2.85 -5.36
CA TYR A 2 11.84 -3.80 -4.95
C TYR A 2 10.49 -3.09 -4.94
N CYS A 3 9.46 -3.76 -5.42
CA CYS A 3 8.12 -3.18 -5.54
C CYS A 3 7.08 -4.08 -4.88
N ARG A 4 6.12 -3.46 -4.20
CA ARG A 4 4.96 -4.15 -3.64
C ARG A 4 3.70 -3.46 -4.14
N VAL A 5 2.77 -4.26 -4.64
CA VAL A 5 1.45 -3.79 -5.09
C VAL A 5 0.40 -4.40 -4.17
N VAL A 6 -0.37 -3.54 -3.52
CA VAL A 6 -1.44 -3.95 -2.62
C VAL A 6 -2.77 -3.55 -3.24
N ASN A 7 -3.61 -4.53 -3.56
CA ASN A 7 -4.95 -4.29 -4.07
C ASN A 7 -5.94 -4.36 -2.92
N VAL A 8 -6.82 -3.37 -2.80
CA VAL A 8 -7.83 -3.28 -1.76
C VAL A 8 -9.20 -3.12 -2.39
N LYS A 9 -10.10 -4.07 -2.09
CA LYS A 9 -11.52 -4.00 -2.45
C LYS A 9 -12.33 -3.78 -1.19
N ALA A 10 -12.96 -2.61 -1.06
CA ALA A 10 -13.80 -2.27 0.08
C ALA A 10 -15.24 -2.73 -0.13
N LEU A 11 -15.98 -2.85 0.97
CA LEU A 11 -17.39 -3.26 0.95
C LEU A 11 -18.33 -2.13 0.51
N SER A 12 -17.89 -0.87 0.61
CA SER A 12 -18.69 0.30 0.25
C SER A 12 -17.81 1.44 -0.24
N GLU A 13 -18.42 2.39 -0.95
CA GLU A 13 -17.73 3.60 -1.41
C GLU A 13 -17.25 4.46 -0.23
N LEU A 14 -18.07 4.59 0.82
CA LEU A 14 -17.70 5.34 2.02
C LEU A 14 -16.47 4.73 2.68
N GLN A 15 -16.45 3.42 2.85
CA GLN A 15 -15.30 2.72 3.42
C GLN A 15 -14.04 2.95 2.58
N MET A 16 -14.16 2.89 1.24
CA MET A 16 -13.03 3.15 0.35
C MET A 16 -12.49 4.56 0.52
N LYS A 17 -13.36 5.55 0.63
CA LYS A 17 -12.95 6.94 0.89
C LYS A 17 -12.18 7.08 2.19
N MET A 18 -12.62 6.39 3.24
CA MET A 18 -11.94 6.39 4.54
C MET A 18 -10.57 5.73 4.46
N ILE A 19 -10.46 4.62 3.75
CA ILE A 19 -9.19 3.91 3.53
C ILE A 19 -8.21 4.81 2.77
N ILE A 20 -8.64 5.42 1.67
CA ILE A 20 -7.80 6.32 0.87
C ILE A 20 -7.32 7.50 1.71
N ALA A 21 -8.20 8.13 2.48
CA ALA A 21 -7.84 9.24 3.35
C ALA A 21 -6.77 8.84 4.36
N TYR A 22 -6.92 7.66 4.99
CA TYR A 22 -5.95 7.15 5.94
C TYR A 22 -4.58 6.90 5.28
N ILE A 23 -4.57 6.28 4.10
CA ILE A 23 -3.33 6.05 3.35
C ILE A 23 -2.63 7.37 3.05
N LYS A 24 -3.36 8.37 2.56
CA LYS A 24 -2.79 9.67 2.16
C LYS A 24 -2.25 10.47 3.33
N THR A 25 -2.93 10.42 4.48
CA THR A 25 -2.61 11.29 5.61
C THR A 25 -1.70 10.65 6.64
N ASN A 26 -1.70 9.32 6.75
CA ASN A 26 -0.95 8.61 7.80
C ASN A 26 0.08 7.63 7.24
N MET A 27 -0.35 6.66 6.43
CA MET A 27 0.54 5.57 6.01
C MET A 27 1.63 6.04 5.07
N LEU A 28 1.25 6.72 4.00
CA LEU A 28 2.22 7.12 2.96
C LEU A 28 3.27 8.12 3.49
N PRO A 29 2.90 9.21 4.18
CA PRO A 29 3.91 10.11 4.75
C PRO A 29 4.85 9.43 5.74
N ARG A 30 4.31 8.56 6.61
CA ARG A 30 5.13 7.82 7.57
C ARG A 30 6.10 6.88 6.85
N ASN A 31 5.61 6.13 5.87
CA ASN A 31 6.43 5.16 5.15
C ASN A 31 7.54 5.85 4.34
N LEU A 32 7.25 6.99 3.70
CA LEU A 32 8.26 7.77 3.01
C LEU A 32 9.33 8.29 3.98
N GLY A 33 8.91 8.76 5.16
CA GLY A 33 9.82 9.17 6.22
C GLY A 33 10.67 8.04 6.79
N ALA A 34 10.19 6.79 6.67
CA ALA A 34 10.92 5.60 7.13
C ALA A 34 11.82 4.97 6.06
N GLY A 35 11.91 5.57 4.87
CA GLY A 35 12.84 5.14 3.83
C GLY A 35 12.21 4.53 2.58
N GLN A 36 10.88 4.49 2.47
CA GLN A 36 10.23 4.07 1.22
C GLN A 36 10.59 5.04 0.10
N ALA A 37 10.96 4.52 -1.07
CA ALA A 37 11.42 5.37 -2.18
C ALA A 37 10.29 6.17 -2.81
N SER A 38 9.13 5.54 -3.04
CA SER A 38 7.94 6.21 -3.56
C SER A 38 6.69 5.39 -3.27
N GLY A 39 5.53 6.04 -3.40
CA GLY A 39 4.25 5.35 -3.25
C GLY A 39 3.17 6.08 -4.02
N GLU A 40 2.29 5.33 -4.65
CA GLU A 40 1.20 5.85 -5.46
C GLU A 40 -0.06 5.05 -5.22
N VAL A 41 -1.20 5.72 -5.25
CA VAL A 41 -2.51 5.09 -5.10
C VAL A 41 -3.27 5.29 -6.41
N PHE A 42 -3.74 4.17 -6.99
CA PHE A 42 -4.49 4.18 -8.23
C PHE A 42 -5.92 3.70 -8.00
N SER A 43 -6.88 4.40 -8.56
CA SER A 43 -8.29 4.02 -8.48
C SER A 43 -8.63 3.07 -9.63
N VAL A 44 -9.23 1.93 -9.30
CA VAL A 44 -9.81 1.00 -10.27
C VAL A 44 -11.30 1.28 -10.42
N SER A 45 -11.97 1.50 -9.29
CA SER A 45 -13.40 1.84 -9.22
C SER A 45 -13.67 2.60 -7.93
N LYS A 46 -14.95 2.91 -7.66
CA LYS A 46 -15.35 3.57 -6.41
C LYS A 46 -15.07 2.74 -5.15
N THR A 47 -14.88 1.43 -5.31
CA THR A 47 -14.66 0.50 -4.19
C THR A 47 -13.37 -0.28 -4.28
N GLU A 48 -12.54 0.00 -5.28
CA GLU A 48 -11.28 -0.73 -5.47
C GLU A 48 -10.14 0.21 -5.84
N VAL A 49 -9.01 0.05 -5.15
CA VAL A 49 -7.76 0.76 -5.43
C VAL A 49 -6.60 -0.23 -5.42
N PHE A 50 -5.48 0.15 -6.04
CA PHE A 50 -4.22 -0.51 -5.76
C PHE A 50 -3.16 0.52 -5.41
N VAL A 51 -2.28 0.13 -4.51
CA VAL A 51 -1.19 0.96 -4.00
C VAL A 51 0.12 0.36 -4.49
N VAL A 52 0.93 1.19 -5.13
CA VAL A 52 2.26 0.78 -5.61
C VAL A 52 3.30 1.40 -4.69
N SER A 53 4.06 0.55 -4.00
CA SER A 53 5.12 0.99 -3.09
C SER A 53 6.46 0.51 -3.63
N ARG A 54 7.40 1.43 -3.76
CA ARG A 54 8.75 1.13 -4.26
C ARG A 54 9.76 1.33 -3.15
N PHE A 55 10.73 0.43 -3.09
CA PHE A 55 11.79 0.41 -2.09
C PHE A 55 13.14 0.21 -2.76
N ASN A 56 14.18 0.84 -2.24
CA ASN A 56 15.53 0.66 -2.78
C ASN A 56 16.07 -0.74 -2.48
N ASP A 57 15.65 -1.35 -1.37
CA ASP A 57 16.06 -2.68 -0.96
C ASP A 57 14.95 -3.40 -0.19
N THR A 58 15.11 -4.73 -0.05
CA THR A 58 14.12 -5.56 0.65
C THR A 58 14.16 -5.38 2.16
N ALA A 59 15.29 -4.99 2.73
CA ALA A 59 15.41 -4.76 4.17
C ALA A 59 14.49 -3.60 4.59
N THR A 60 14.49 -2.49 3.83
CA THR A 60 13.60 -1.36 4.06
C THR A 60 12.14 -1.77 3.88
N ALA A 61 11.83 -2.55 2.83
CA ALA A 61 10.48 -3.06 2.60
C ALA A 61 9.98 -3.88 3.79
N ASN A 62 10.79 -4.79 4.31
CA ASN A 62 10.42 -5.61 5.45
C ASN A 62 10.20 -4.79 6.71
N LYS A 63 11.04 -3.78 6.95
CA LYS A 63 10.88 -2.85 8.07
C LYS A 63 9.54 -2.12 8.00
N ILE A 64 9.21 -1.58 6.84
CA ILE A 64 7.97 -0.84 6.64
C ILE A 64 6.76 -1.76 6.76
N MET A 65 6.84 -2.99 6.24
CA MET A 65 5.75 -3.96 6.40
C MET A 65 5.49 -4.29 7.87
N SER A 66 6.53 -4.37 8.69
CA SER A 66 6.35 -4.56 10.12
C SER A 66 5.59 -3.42 10.77
N LEU A 67 5.84 -2.18 10.32
CA LEU A 67 5.12 -1.00 10.81
C LEU A 67 3.64 -1.03 10.39
N MET A 68 3.33 -1.60 9.24
CA MET A 68 1.98 -1.60 8.67
C MET A 68 1.14 -2.82 9.07
N ARG A 69 1.72 -3.82 9.73
CA ARG A 69 1.06 -5.10 9.98
C ARG A 69 -0.32 -4.96 10.62
N ASP A 70 -0.40 -4.20 11.71
CA ASP A 70 -1.66 -4.05 12.46
C ASP A 70 -2.66 -3.19 11.68
N GLU A 71 -2.19 -2.17 10.96
CA GLU A 71 -3.03 -1.33 10.12
C GLU A 71 -3.68 -2.14 9.00
N LEU A 72 -2.91 -3.01 8.33
CA LEU A 72 -3.44 -3.87 7.28
C LEU A 72 -4.46 -4.86 7.81
N LYS A 73 -4.26 -5.38 9.02
CA LYS A 73 -5.25 -6.24 9.68
C LYS A 73 -6.57 -5.50 9.92
N GLU A 74 -6.50 -4.25 10.37
CA GLU A 74 -7.70 -3.43 10.58
C GLU A 74 -8.42 -3.15 9.25
N ILE A 75 -7.68 -2.77 8.23
CA ILE A 75 -8.24 -2.54 6.89
C ILE A 75 -8.89 -3.81 6.34
N ALA A 76 -8.27 -4.96 6.55
CA ALA A 76 -8.76 -6.25 6.05
C ALA A 76 -10.07 -6.70 6.69
N LYS A 77 -10.44 -6.17 7.86
CA LYS A 77 -11.71 -6.50 8.51
C LYS A 77 -12.91 -6.07 7.68
N GLY A 78 -12.78 -4.99 6.92
CA GLY A 78 -13.86 -4.48 6.09
C GLY A 78 -13.53 -4.45 4.60
N SER A 79 -12.52 -5.19 4.17
CA SER A 79 -12.09 -5.19 2.76
C SER A 79 -11.36 -6.48 2.43
N LYS A 80 -11.19 -6.73 1.12
CA LYS A 80 -10.34 -7.82 0.62
C LYS A 80 -9.01 -7.23 0.16
N ILE A 81 -7.91 -7.76 0.71
CA ILE A 81 -6.56 -7.30 0.39
C ILE A 81 -5.80 -8.44 -0.32
N THR A 82 -5.16 -8.11 -1.44
CA THR A 82 -4.23 -9.00 -2.12
C THR A 82 -2.92 -8.27 -2.35
N VAL A 83 -1.79 -8.99 -2.25
CA VAL A 83 -0.45 -8.40 -2.35
C VAL A 83 0.36 -9.13 -3.40
N LEU A 84 1.02 -8.36 -4.27
CA LEU A 84 2.04 -8.84 -5.19
C LEU A 84 3.36 -8.14 -4.89
N GLU A 85 4.46 -8.89 -4.99
CA GLU A 85 5.80 -8.34 -4.72
C GLU A 85 6.77 -8.83 -5.77
N GLY A 86 7.77 -8.02 -6.07
CA GLY A 86 8.78 -8.40 -7.03
C GLY A 86 9.95 -7.46 -7.09
N HIS A 87 11.04 -7.96 -7.67
CA HIS A 87 12.24 -7.18 -7.93
C HIS A 87 12.22 -6.63 -9.35
N LEU A 88 12.75 -5.42 -9.51
CA LEU A 88 12.94 -4.85 -10.84
C LEU A 88 13.90 -5.73 -11.64
N LEU A 89 13.45 -6.21 -12.80
CA LEU A 89 14.28 -6.96 -13.72
C LEU A 89 14.82 -6.10 -14.84
N THR A 90 13.98 -5.20 -15.36
CA THR A 90 14.35 -4.32 -16.47
C THR A 90 13.43 -3.11 -16.49
N GLU A 91 13.93 -2.00 -17.02
CA GLU A 91 13.15 -0.78 -17.21
C GLU A 91 13.46 -0.15 -18.55
N GLY A 92 12.50 0.60 -19.09
CA GLY A 92 12.70 1.22 -20.40
C GLY A 92 11.83 2.43 -20.62
#